data_2731ae1355df3f000e20174b3cfa5de0
#
_entry.id   2731ae1355df3f000e20174b3cfa5de0
#
_cell.length_a   1.000
_cell.length_b   1.000
_cell.length_c   1.000
_cell.angle_alpha   90.00
_cell.angle_beta   90.00
_cell.angle_gamma   90.00
#
_symmetry.space_group_name_H-M   'P 1'
#
loop_
_entity.id
_entity.type
_entity.pdbx_description
1 polymer ?
#
loop_
_entity_poly.entity_id
_entity_poly.type
_entity_poly.pdbx_seq_one_letter_code
_entity_poly.pdbx_strand_id
1 'polypeptide(L)'
;GNDFSKSVFSYIPNTAEMAYYGMMHELRVQRRKDVKDEILKIVNSGKTITGEDLDKLILDNWPRGEKVVHKDIKLRTFISSEKDRMQMASHVYDITYDVVRPEDALVCLDDSIVRGTTLRQQILRILSRINPRKIVIVSTAPQIRYPDCYGIDMSELGKFIAFQAAVELCKESGNKELLLEVYQQCCAQADKDPKDMKNYVKRIYDCFTTEQISKKIAELVYPPNVSWKGELETVFLSIEDLHKAVKSSSGDWFFSGDYPTPGGYKVLNRAYINYFEHKEGRSS
;
A
#
# COMPACT_ATOMS: atom_id res chain seq x y z
N GLY A 1 13.09 -18.36 3.19
CA GLY A 1 14.29 -18.01 2.43
C GLY A 1 13.94 -17.10 1.27
N ASN A 2 14.89 -16.32 0.80
CA ASN A 2 14.73 -15.35 -0.28
C ASN A 2 14.68 -16.07 -1.63
N ASP A 3 13.54 -16.68 -1.97
CA ASP A 3 13.35 -17.34 -3.26
C ASP A 3 12.63 -16.39 -4.23
N PHE A 4 13.37 -15.87 -5.22
CA PHE A 4 12.87 -14.97 -6.25
C PHE A 4 12.57 -15.70 -7.57
N SER A 5 12.81 -17.01 -7.66
CA SER A 5 12.71 -17.79 -8.92
C SER A 5 11.33 -17.70 -9.58
N LYS A 6 10.28 -17.54 -8.76
CA LYS A 6 8.89 -17.39 -9.18
C LYS A 6 8.32 -16.00 -8.82
N SER A 7 9.16 -14.97 -8.88
CA SER A 7 8.74 -13.61 -8.59
C SER A 7 9.16 -12.66 -9.70
N VAL A 8 8.24 -11.79 -10.09
CA VAL A 8 8.49 -10.69 -11.03
C VAL A 8 8.21 -9.38 -10.29
N PHE A 9 9.19 -8.50 -10.28
CA PHE A 9 9.09 -7.19 -9.64
C PHE A 9 8.79 -6.12 -10.68
N SER A 10 7.81 -5.28 -10.40
CA SER A 10 7.36 -4.19 -11.26
C SER A 10 6.93 -2.98 -10.43
N TYR A 11 6.42 -1.95 -11.10
CA TYR A 11 5.90 -0.76 -10.44
C TYR A 11 4.72 -0.17 -11.21
N ILE A 12 3.92 0.62 -10.52
CA ILE A 12 2.84 1.40 -11.12
C ILE A 12 3.39 2.77 -11.51
N PRO A 13 3.40 3.12 -12.82
CA PRO A 13 3.95 4.40 -13.27
C PRO A 13 3.13 5.59 -12.74
N ASN A 14 3.75 6.76 -12.45
CA ASN A 14 5.16 7.05 -12.65
C ASN A 14 5.91 7.20 -11.32
N THR A 15 5.22 7.57 -10.23
CA THR A 15 5.83 8.03 -8.95
C THR A 15 6.63 6.92 -8.25
N ALA A 16 6.17 5.68 -8.33
CA ALA A 16 6.82 4.53 -7.70
C ALA A 16 8.12 4.08 -8.40
N GLU A 17 8.47 4.63 -9.57
CA GLU A 17 9.61 4.17 -10.37
C GLU A 17 10.94 4.26 -9.62
N MET A 18 11.21 5.37 -8.95
CA MET A 18 12.47 5.56 -8.22
C MET A 18 12.59 4.61 -7.02
N ALA A 19 11.50 4.37 -6.30
CA ALA A 19 11.47 3.41 -5.21
C ALA A 19 11.70 1.98 -5.72
N TYR A 20 11.13 1.64 -6.87
CA TYR A 20 11.37 0.36 -7.54
C TYR A 20 12.85 0.15 -7.86
N TYR A 21 13.54 1.14 -8.43
CA TYR A 21 14.99 1.00 -8.70
C TYR A 21 15.80 0.81 -7.42
N GLY A 22 15.45 1.52 -6.35
CA GLY A 22 16.08 1.34 -5.03
C GLY A 22 15.86 -0.07 -4.48
N MET A 23 14.64 -0.57 -4.53
CA MET A 23 14.32 -1.94 -4.12
C MET A 23 15.08 -2.98 -4.94
N MET A 24 15.07 -2.86 -6.27
CA MET A 24 15.79 -3.79 -7.15
C MET A 24 17.29 -3.78 -6.92
N HIS A 25 17.85 -2.61 -6.62
CA HIS A 25 19.27 -2.50 -6.23
C HIS A 25 19.54 -3.31 -4.98
N GLU A 26 18.78 -3.13 -3.91
CA GLU A 26 18.98 -3.82 -2.64
C GLU A 26 18.73 -5.33 -2.74
N LEU A 27 17.69 -5.77 -3.45
CA LEU A 27 17.46 -7.20 -3.70
C LEU A 27 18.67 -7.86 -4.40
N ARG A 28 19.28 -7.18 -5.36
CA ARG A 28 20.47 -7.67 -6.05
C ARG A 28 21.72 -7.65 -5.15
N VAL A 29 21.85 -6.65 -4.28
CA VAL A 29 22.90 -6.62 -3.25
C VAL A 29 22.75 -7.78 -2.28
N GLN A 30 21.54 -8.02 -1.80
CA GLN A 30 21.24 -9.13 -0.90
C GLN A 30 21.54 -10.49 -1.56
N ARG A 31 21.06 -10.69 -2.83
CA ARG A 31 21.35 -11.94 -3.55
C ARG A 31 22.84 -12.18 -3.73
N ARG A 32 23.63 -11.15 -4.03
CA ARG A 32 25.09 -11.29 -4.11
C ARG A 32 25.71 -11.70 -2.78
N LYS A 33 25.21 -11.22 -1.65
CA LYS A 33 25.66 -11.67 -0.32
C LYS A 33 25.34 -13.14 -0.11
N ASP A 34 24.10 -13.56 -0.40
CA ASP A 34 23.66 -14.94 -0.27
C ASP A 34 24.52 -15.89 -1.11
N VAL A 35 24.77 -15.56 -2.39
CA VAL A 35 25.66 -16.33 -3.29
C VAL A 35 27.07 -16.43 -2.75
N LYS A 36 27.63 -15.32 -2.28
CA LYS A 36 28.97 -15.32 -1.66
C LYS A 36 29.04 -16.27 -0.46
N ASP A 37 28.03 -16.24 0.40
CA ASP A 37 27.97 -17.08 1.59
C ASP A 37 27.81 -18.56 1.21
N GLU A 38 27.04 -18.87 0.17
CA GLU A 38 26.91 -20.23 -0.38
C GLU A 38 28.25 -20.73 -0.95
N ILE A 39 28.94 -19.91 -1.75
CA ILE A 39 30.28 -20.26 -2.29
C ILE A 39 31.26 -20.52 -1.17
N LEU A 40 31.33 -19.66 -0.14
CA LEU A 40 32.24 -19.83 0.99
C LEU A 40 31.94 -21.12 1.78
N LYS A 41 30.66 -21.48 1.95
CA LYS A 41 30.29 -22.76 2.59
C LYS A 41 30.76 -23.96 1.78
N ILE A 42 30.64 -23.95 0.45
CA ILE A 42 31.13 -25.05 -0.41
C ILE A 42 32.63 -25.15 -0.34
N VAL A 43 33.38 -24.06 -0.50
CA VAL A 43 34.84 -24.03 -0.43
C VAL A 43 35.34 -24.52 0.92
N ASN A 44 34.76 -24.04 2.01
CA ASN A 44 35.15 -24.44 3.38
C ASN A 44 34.84 -25.91 3.68
N SER A 45 33.91 -26.53 2.92
CA SER A 45 33.64 -27.98 3.03
C SER A 45 34.66 -28.84 2.28
N GLY A 46 35.66 -28.24 1.63
CA GLY A 46 36.68 -28.95 0.82
C GLY A 46 36.18 -29.40 -0.54
N LYS A 47 34.99 -28.99 -1.00
CA LYS A 47 34.49 -29.29 -2.32
C LYS A 47 35.05 -28.32 -3.36
N THR A 48 35.37 -28.84 -4.54
CA THR A 48 35.75 -28.03 -5.69
C THR A 48 34.50 -27.49 -6.36
N ILE A 49 34.48 -26.20 -6.70
CA ILE A 49 33.41 -25.56 -7.46
C ILE A 49 33.87 -25.49 -8.91
N THR A 50 33.01 -25.95 -9.83
CA THR A 50 33.20 -25.81 -11.28
C THR A 50 32.66 -24.46 -11.78
N GLY A 51 33.06 -24.08 -13.01
CA GLY A 51 32.47 -22.89 -13.65
C GLY A 51 30.95 -22.99 -13.80
N GLU A 52 30.41 -24.15 -14.14
CA GLU A 52 28.98 -24.41 -14.25
C GLU A 52 28.26 -24.25 -12.91
N ASP A 53 28.88 -24.72 -11.80
CA ASP A 53 28.33 -24.53 -10.45
C ASP A 53 28.26 -23.04 -10.09
N LEU A 54 29.29 -22.27 -10.44
CA LEU A 54 29.34 -20.83 -10.22
C LEU A 54 28.25 -20.11 -11.02
N ASP A 55 28.13 -20.40 -12.32
CA ASP A 55 27.10 -19.80 -13.17
C ASP A 55 25.70 -20.10 -12.63
N LYS A 56 25.45 -21.35 -12.23
CA LYS A 56 24.21 -21.75 -11.61
C LYS A 56 23.92 -20.99 -10.33
N LEU A 57 24.89 -20.90 -9.40
CA LEU A 57 24.75 -20.17 -8.14
C LEU A 57 24.47 -18.68 -8.36
N ILE A 58 25.09 -18.07 -9.39
CA ILE A 58 24.95 -16.64 -9.68
C ILE A 58 23.60 -16.35 -10.34
N LEU A 59 23.20 -17.16 -11.31
CA LEU A 59 22.02 -16.92 -12.16
C LEU A 59 20.74 -17.46 -11.54
N ASP A 60 20.82 -18.56 -10.79
CA ASP A 60 19.65 -19.10 -10.09
C ASP A 60 19.12 -18.08 -9.08
N ASN A 61 17.80 -17.99 -9.02
CA ASN A 61 17.11 -17.13 -8.04
C ASN A 61 17.53 -15.63 -8.14
N TRP A 62 17.86 -15.16 -9.37
CA TRP A 62 18.13 -13.73 -9.59
C TRP A 62 16.82 -12.93 -9.62
N PRO A 63 16.73 -11.77 -8.90
CA PRO A 63 15.52 -10.96 -8.91
C PRO A 63 15.17 -10.44 -10.31
N ARG A 64 14.02 -10.86 -10.83
CA ARG A 64 13.51 -10.48 -12.17
C ARG A 64 12.75 -9.16 -12.07
N GLY A 65 13.25 -8.12 -12.72
CA GLY A 65 12.58 -6.82 -12.76
C GLY A 65 12.07 -6.54 -14.16
N GLU A 66 10.75 -6.32 -14.29
CA GLU A 66 10.09 -6.11 -15.57
C GLU A 66 9.17 -4.87 -15.51
N LYS A 67 9.10 -4.12 -16.61
CA LYS A 67 8.10 -3.06 -16.73
C LYS A 67 6.81 -3.66 -17.26
N VAL A 68 5.94 -4.05 -16.34
CA VAL A 68 4.67 -4.71 -16.66
C VAL A 68 3.58 -3.70 -17.00
N VAL A 69 3.52 -2.57 -16.27
CA VAL A 69 2.49 -1.54 -16.43
C VAL A 69 3.04 -0.33 -17.17
N HIS A 70 2.32 0.10 -18.19
CA HIS A 70 2.60 1.32 -18.95
C HIS A 70 1.46 2.32 -18.77
N LYS A 71 1.80 3.60 -18.62
CA LYS A 71 0.82 4.69 -18.51
C LYS A 71 0.94 5.62 -19.70
N ASP A 72 -0.17 5.84 -20.42
CA ASP A 72 -0.18 6.84 -21.48
C ASP A 72 -0.21 8.26 -20.87
N ILE A 73 0.86 9.02 -21.13
CA ILE A 73 1.07 10.37 -20.61
C ILE A 73 0.12 11.40 -21.24
N LYS A 74 -0.43 11.12 -22.40
CA LYS A 74 -1.30 12.04 -23.15
C LYS A 74 -2.71 12.14 -22.61
N LEU A 75 -3.16 11.11 -21.89
CA LEU A 75 -4.49 11.08 -21.29
C LEU A 75 -4.48 11.65 -19.87
N ARG A 76 -4.64 12.98 -19.77
CA ARG A 76 -4.87 13.65 -18.49
C ARG A 76 -6.36 13.60 -18.14
N THR A 77 -6.71 12.86 -17.11
CA THR A 77 -8.09 12.61 -16.66
C THR A 77 -8.74 13.76 -15.88
N PHE A 78 -8.18 14.96 -15.91
CA PHE A 78 -8.65 16.08 -15.08
C PHE A 78 -9.89 16.82 -15.59
N ILE A 79 -10.40 16.52 -16.79
CA ILE A 79 -11.37 17.39 -17.49
C ILE A 79 -12.73 16.69 -17.76
N SER A 80 -12.96 15.46 -17.30
CA SER A 80 -14.16 14.72 -17.66
C SER A 80 -15.02 14.29 -16.47
N SER A 81 -16.33 14.10 -16.73
CA SER A 81 -17.30 13.60 -15.76
C SER A 81 -16.88 12.23 -15.19
N GLU A 82 -17.43 11.83 -14.06
CA GLU A 82 -17.10 10.57 -13.39
C GLU A 82 -17.35 9.33 -14.29
N LYS A 83 -18.33 9.41 -15.18
CA LYS A 83 -18.67 8.37 -16.15
C LYS A 83 -17.65 8.29 -17.31
N ASP A 84 -17.18 9.43 -17.78
CA ASP A 84 -16.14 9.51 -18.82
C ASP A 84 -14.77 9.11 -18.28
N ARG A 85 -14.50 9.38 -16.99
CA ARG A 85 -13.30 8.89 -16.29
C ARG A 85 -13.22 7.38 -16.24
N MET A 86 -14.33 6.67 -16.03
CA MET A 86 -14.34 5.20 -16.00
C MET A 86 -14.07 4.58 -17.37
N GLN A 87 -14.56 5.16 -18.45
CA GLN A 87 -14.27 4.70 -19.81
C GLN A 87 -12.86 5.09 -20.28
N MET A 88 -12.41 6.32 -20.00
CA MET A 88 -11.03 6.74 -20.32
C MET A 88 -9.97 6.00 -19.48
N ALA A 89 -10.28 5.65 -18.24
CA ALA A 89 -9.36 4.97 -17.35
C ALA A 89 -8.94 3.58 -17.85
N SER A 90 -9.77 2.91 -18.64
CA SER A 90 -9.42 1.64 -19.30
C SER A 90 -8.34 1.77 -20.39
N HIS A 91 -8.07 2.99 -20.86
CA HIS A 91 -7.07 3.31 -21.87
C HIS A 91 -5.84 4.03 -21.31
N VAL A 92 -5.83 4.40 -20.03
CA VAL A 92 -4.68 5.10 -19.41
C VAL A 92 -3.53 4.16 -19.11
N TYR A 93 -3.83 2.91 -18.83
CA TYR A 93 -2.84 1.90 -18.50
C TYR A 93 -2.88 0.74 -19.52
N ASP A 94 -1.71 0.33 -19.95
CA ASP A 94 -1.49 -0.86 -20.78
C ASP A 94 -0.53 -1.81 -20.08
N ILE A 95 -0.45 -3.07 -20.52
CA ILE A 95 0.38 -4.11 -19.89
C ILE A 95 1.23 -4.85 -20.93
N THR A 96 2.42 -5.25 -20.49
CA THR A 96 3.25 -6.19 -21.22
C THR A 96 2.84 -7.62 -20.89
N TYR A 97 2.43 -8.37 -21.91
CA TYR A 97 2.11 -9.80 -21.78
C TYR A 97 3.38 -10.65 -21.85
N ASP A 98 3.29 -11.91 -21.44
CA ASP A 98 4.30 -12.97 -21.53
C ASP A 98 5.57 -12.78 -20.68
N VAL A 99 5.71 -11.67 -19.96
CA VAL A 99 6.83 -11.45 -19.02
C VAL A 99 6.56 -12.03 -17.61
N VAL A 100 5.29 -12.30 -17.32
CA VAL A 100 4.84 -12.90 -16.05
C VAL A 100 4.14 -14.22 -16.37
N ARG A 101 4.59 -15.30 -15.77
CA ARG A 101 4.03 -16.64 -15.97
C ARG A 101 2.89 -16.91 -14.99
N PRO A 102 1.98 -17.86 -15.29
CA PRO A 102 0.88 -18.19 -14.38
C PRO A 102 1.32 -18.66 -12.98
N GLU A 103 2.50 -19.27 -12.87
CA GLU A 103 3.09 -19.70 -11.59
C GLU A 103 3.82 -18.59 -10.83
N ASP A 104 4.05 -17.45 -11.44
CA ASP A 104 4.77 -16.34 -10.82
C ASP A 104 3.91 -15.58 -9.82
N ALA A 105 4.57 -14.97 -8.85
CA ALA A 105 4.04 -13.88 -8.03
C ALA A 105 4.47 -12.54 -8.66
N LEU A 106 3.52 -11.69 -8.99
CA LEU A 106 3.77 -10.34 -9.50
C LEU A 106 3.80 -9.37 -8.31
N VAL A 107 4.95 -8.78 -8.06
CA VAL A 107 5.15 -7.77 -7.01
C VAL A 107 5.20 -6.40 -7.67
N CYS A 108 4.17 -5.58 -7.46
CA CYS A 108 4.05 -4.22 -8.00
C CYS A 108 4.17 -3.17 -6.92
N LEU A 109 5.12 -2.25 -7.07
CA LEU A 109 5.25 -1.08 -6.21
C LEU A 109 4.28 0.01 -6.63
N ASP A 110 3.66 0.65 -5.61
CA ASP A 110 2.89 1.88 -5.73
C ASP A 110 3.44 2.92 -4.76
N ASP A 111 3.24 4.21 -5.03
CA ASP A 111 3.71 5.28 -4.15
C ASP A 111 2.91 5.34 -2.85
N SER A 112 1.58 5.26 -2.94
CA SER A 112 0.69 5.24 -1.78
C SER A 112 -0.69 4.71 -2.13
N ILE A 113 -1.36 4.11 -1.15
CA ILE A 113 -2.74 3.65 -1.28
C ILE A 113 -3.61 4.44 -0.32
N VAL A 114 -4.35 5.43 -0.85
CA VAL A 114 -5.24 6.29 -0.05
C VAL A 114 -6.66 5.74 -0.04
N ARG A 115 -7.34 5.78 -1.18
CA ARG A 115 -8.76 5.37 -1.31
C ARG A 115 -8.94 3.96 -1.84
N GLY A 116 -7.90 3.39 -2.43
CA GLY A 116 -7.96 2.08 -3.07
C GLY A 116 -8.80 2.01 -4.35
N THR A 117 -9.48 3.10 -4.74
CA THR A 117 -10.40 3.10 -5.89
C THR A 117 -9.68 2.85 -7.21
N THR A 118 -8.60 3.59 -7.48
CA THR A 118 -7.77 3.41 -8.68
C THR A 118 -7.16 2.02 -8.71
N LEU A 119 -6.65 1.55 -7.57
CA LEU A 119 -6.08 0.22 -7.43
C LEU A 119 -7.13 -0.85 -7.79
N ARG A 120 -8.32 -0.80 -7.19
CA ARG A 120 -9.39 -1.78 -7.39
C ARG A 120 -9.98 -1.75 -8.80
N GLN A 121 -10.31 -0.54 -9.29
CA GLN A 121 -11.10 -0.38 -10.52
C GLN A 121 -10.26 -0.42 -11.78
N GLN A 122 -8.97 -0.09 -11.70
CA GLN A 122 -8.10 0.03 -12.86
C GLN A 122 -6.91 -0.94 -12.77
N ILE A 123 -5.99 -0.73 -11.84
CA ILE A 123 -4.70 -1.41 -11.79
C ILE A 123 -4.89 -2.92 -11.63
N LEU A 124 -5.60 -3.37 -10.61
CA LEU A 124 -5.79 -4.79 -10.34
C LEU A 124 -6.60 -5.49 -11.44
N ARG A 125 -7.54 -4.79 -12.07
CA ARG A 125 -8.27 -5.33 -13.23
C ARG A 125 -7.35 -5.58 -14.43
N ILE A 126 -6.39 -4.72 -14.65
CA ILE A 126 -5.43 -4.87 -15.74
C ILE A 126 -4.41 -5.96 -15.39
N LEU A 127 -3.83 -5.92 -14.19
CA LEU A 127 -2.88 -6.93 -13.73
C LEU A 127 -3.49 -8.34 -13.68
N SER A 128 -4.78 -8.46 -13.35
CA SER A 128 -5.47 -9.74 -13.33
C SER A 128 -5.57 -10.43 -14.71
N ARG A 129 -5.46 -9.67 -15.82
CA ARG A 129 -5.47 -10.22 -17.19
C ARG A 129 -4.23 -11.06 -17.49
N ILE A 130 -3.12 -10.81 -16.83
CA ILE A 130 -1.88 -11.58 -16.95
C ILE A 130 -2.02 -12.95 -16.26
N ASN A 131 -3.00 -13.08 -15.38
CA ASN A 131 -3.33 -14.30 -14.62
C ASN A 131 -2.16 -14.89 -13.80
N PRO A 132 -1.41 -14.09 -13.02
CA PRO A 132 -0.37 -14.60 -12.15
C PRO A 132 -0.98 -15.40 -10.99
N ARG A 133 -0.19 -16.30 -10.38
CA ARG A 133 -0.61 -17.04 -9.18
C ARG A 133 -0.96 -16.10 -8.02
N LYS A 134 -0.19 -15.03 -7.88
CA LYS A 134 -0.33 -14.03 -6.79
C LYS A 134 0.02 -12.64 -7.29
N ILE A 135 -0.72 -11.65 -6.82
CA ILE A 135 -0.36 -10.23 -6.96
C ILE A 135 -0.06 -9.68 -5.57
N VAL A 136 1.09 -9.04 -5.42
CA VAL A 136 1.49 -8.33 -4.21
C VAL A 136 1.62 -6.84 -4.56
N ILE A 137 0.80 -6.01 -3.97
CA ILE A 137 0.92 -4.55 -4.10
C ILE A 137 1.71 -4.03 -2.90
N VAL A 138 2.83 -3.38 -3.19
CA VAL A 138 3.72 -2.81 -2.17
C VAL A 138 3.60 -1.29 -2.19
N SER A 139 3.02 -0.72 -1.15
CA SER A 139 3.00 0.74 -0.94
C SER A 139 4.34 1.19 -0.36
N THR A 140 4.98 2.16 -1.01
CA THR A 140 6.24 2.77 -0.52
C THR A 140 6.00 3.79 0.60
N ALA A 141 4.73 4.05 0.94
CA ALA A 141 4.31 4.79 2.11
C ALA A 141 3.64 3.86 3.13
N PRO A 142 3.66 4.19 4.42
CA PRO A 142 2.82 3.53 5.41
C PRO A 142 1.33 3.68 5.10
N GLN A 143 0.48 2.94 5.82
CA GLN A 143 -0.97 3.08 5.70
C GLN A 143 -1.41 4.51 6.02
N ILE A 144 -2.03 5.18 5.06
CA ILE A 144 -2.60 6.52 5.27
C ILE A 144 -3.90 6.35 6.07
N ARG A 145 -3.83 6.71 7.34
CA ARG A 145 -4.88 6.47 8.33
C ARG A 145 -5.64 7.73 8.73
N TYR A 146 -5.01 8.91 8.60
CA TYR A 146 -5.53 10.15 9.14
C TYR A 146 -5.57 11.26 8.09
N PRO A 147 -6.57 12.17 8.16
CA PRO A 147 -6.72 13.25 7.20
C PRO A 147 -5.57 14.27 7.28
N ASP A 148 -5.48 15.10 6.24
CA ASP A 148 -4.59 16.24 6.24
C ASP A 148 -4.92 17.24 7.36
N CYS A 149 -3.89 17.83 7.96
CA CYS A 149 -4.04 18.76 9.07
C CYS A 149 -4.67 20.11 8.70
N TYR A 150 -4.71 20.43 7.41
CA TYR A 150 -5.35 21.65 6.89
C TYR A 150 -6.76 21.44 6.37
N GLY A 151 -7.21 20.19 6.23
CA GLY A 151 -8.57 19.84 5.81
C GLY A 151 -8.89 20.15 4.34
N ILE A 152 -7.89 20.37 3.49
CA ILE A 152 -8.08 20.73 2.07
C ILE A 152 -8.27 19.47 1.23
N ASP A 153 -7.26 18.63 1.15
CA ASP A 153 -7.29 17.33 0.49
C ASP A 153 -7.31 16.23 1.53
N MET A 154 -7.80 15.05 1.14
CA MET A 154 -7.87 13.90 2.05
C MET A 154 -8.55 14.21 3.41
N SER A 155 -9.62 15.03 3.39
CA SER A 155 -10.36 15.43 4.59
C SER A 155 -11.46 14.45 4.98
N GLU A 156 -11.91 13.60 4.05
CA GLU A 156 -13.01 12.66 4.25
C GLU A 156 -12.48 11.30 4.70
N LEU A 157 -12.44 11.09 6.02
CA LEU A 157 -11.90 9.90 6.64
C LEU A 157 -12.53 8.59 6.11
N GLY A 158 -13.84 8.59 5.89
CA GLY A 158 -14.57 7.43 5.35
C GLY A 158 -14.14 6.99 3.95
N LYS A 159 -13.40 7.82 3.22
CA LYS A 159 -12.84 7.46 1.91
C LYS A 159 -11.47 6.79 1.97
N PHE A 160 -10.83 6.74 3.14
CA PHE A 160 -9.53 6.08 3.29
C PHE A 160 -9.72 4.57 3.39
N ILE A 161 -9.01 3.84 2.54
CA ILE A 161 -9.12 2.37 2.51
C ILE A 161 -8.65 1.74 3.83
N ALA A 162 -7.63 2.31 4.49
CA ALA A 162 -7.15 1.85 5.79
C ALA A 162 -8.20 2.06 6.89
N PHE A 163 -8.94 3.17 6.83
CA PHE A 163 -10.04 3.43 7.75
C PHE A 163 -11.22 2.47 7.51
N GLN A 164 -11.62 2.28 6.26
CA GLN A 164 -12.66 1.32 5.89
C GLN A 164 -12.30 -0.09 6.37
N ALA A 165 -11.05 -0.51 6.18
CA ALA A 165 -10.55 -1.80 6.64
C ALA A 165 -10.63 -1.94 8.16
N ALA A 166 -10.20 -0.92 8.92
CA ALA A 166 -10.26 -0.94 10.39
C ALA A 166 -11.70 -1.00 10.89
N VAL A 167 -12.61 -0.25 10.28
CA VAL A 167 -14.05 -0.26 10.61
C VAL A 167 -14.67 -1.64 10.34
N GLU A 168 -14.38 -2.25 9.17
CA GLU A 168 -14.88 -3.59 8.86
C GLU A 168 -14.34 -4.64 9.85
N LEU A 169 -13.05 -4.58 10.20
CA LEU A 169 -12.46 -5.43 11.23
C LEU A 169 -13.15 -5.24 12.60
N CYS A 170 -13.48 -3.99 13.00
CA CYS A 170 -14.27 -3.75 14.22
C CYS A 170 -15.64 -4.43 14.18
N LYS A 171 -16.32 -4.37 13.03
CA LYS A 171 -17.63 -5.02 12.85
C LYS A 171 -17.53 -6.55 12.92
N GLU A 172 -16.51 -7.13 12.27
CA GLU A 172 -16.28 -8.57 12.21
C GLU A 172 -15.84 -9.16 13.55
N SER A 173 -15.05 -8.40 14.34
CA SER A 173 -14.58 -8.82 15.67
C SER A 173 -15.60 -8.59 16.80
N GLY A 174 -16.78 -8.10 16.49
CA GLY A 174 -17.81 -7.80 17.49
C GLY A 174 -17.62 -6.46 18.23
N ASN A 175 -16.60 -5.67 17.88
CA ASN A 175 -16.27 -4.40 18.55
C ASN A 175 -17.02 -3.18 17.96
N LYS A 176 -18.25 -3.38 17.51
CA LYS A 176 -19.06 -2.27 16.93
C LYS A 176 -19.30 -1.13 17.90
N GLU A 177 -19.39 -1.44 19.19
CA GLU A 177 -19.61 -0.47 20.25
C GLU A 177 -18.48 0.56 20.35
N LEU A 178 -17.24 0.15 20.07
CA LEU A 178 -16.09 1.04 20.03
C LEU A 178 -16.29 2.21 19.05
N LEU A 179 -16.92 1.97 17.90
CA LEU A 179 -17.17 3.03 16.91
C LEU A 179 -18.11 4.10 17.49
N LEU A 180 -19.13 3.68 18.25
CA LEU A 180 -20.05 4.59 18.92
C LEU A 180 -19.37 5.33 20.08
N GLU A 181 -18.56 4.64 20.89
CA GLU A 181 -17.80 5.28 21.96
C GLU A 181 -16.85 6.36 21.41
N VAL A 182 -16.10 6.06 20.34
CA VAL A 182 -15.21 7.05 19.71
C VAL A 182 -16.02 8.23 19.18
N TYR A 183 -17.20 8.00 18.59
CA TYR A 183 -18.10 9.08 18.16
C TYR A 183 -18.52 9.98 19.32
N GLN A 184 -18.97 9.38 20.44
CA GLN A 184 -19.35 10.14 21.65
C GLN A 184 -18.18 10.96 22.20
N GLN A 185 -16.97 10.37 22.23
CA GLN A 185 -15.76 11.08 22.67
C GLN A 185 -15.39 12.24 21.72
N CYS A 186 -15.56 12.05 20.43
CA CYS A 186 -15.36 13.11 19.44
C CYS A 186 -16.40 14.24 19.60
N CYS A 187 -17.66 13.92 19.82
CA CYS A 187 -18.70 14.93 20.10
C CYS A 187 -18.42 15.69 21.40
N ALA A 188 -18.01 14.99 22.49
CA ALA A 188 -17.74 15.58 23.77
C ALA A 188 -16.56 16.58 23.78
N GLN A 189 -15.71 16.55 22.76
CA GLN A 189 -14.61 17.51 22.62
C GLN A 189 -14.80 18.51 21.48
N ALA A 190 -15.92 18.50 20.76
CA ALA A 190 -16.12 19.31 19.56
C ALA A 190 -15.97 20.82 19.81
N ASP A 191 -16.40 21.29 21.00
CA ASP A 191 -16.33 22.70 21.43
C ASP A 191 -15.11 23.04 22.27
N LYS A 192 -14.19 22.09 22.51
CA LYS A 192 -12.97 22.34 23.26
C LYS A 192 -11.96 23.17 22.45
N ASP A 193 -11.06 23.84 23.15
CA ASP A 193 -9.88 24.42 22.51
C ASP A 193 -9.12 23.29 21.78
N PRO A 194 -8.73 23.47 20.52
CA PRO A 194 -7.98 22.47 19.79
C PRO A 194 -6.73 21.93 20.51
N LYS A 195 -6.14 22.74 21.40
CA LYS A 195 -4.99 22.33 22.23
C LYS A 195 -5.32 21.23 23.24
N ASP A 196 -6.60 21.13 23.64
CA ASP A 196 -7.08 20.14 24.62
C ASP A 196 -7.72 18.92 23.93
N MET A 197 -7.77 18.91 22.60
CA MET A 197 -8.32 17.79 21.83
C MET A 197 -7.34 16.63 21.77
N LYS A 198 -7.88 15.41 21.75
CA LYS A 198 -7.14 14.15 21.63
C LYS A 198 -7.58 13.36 20.41
N ASN A 199 -6.69 12.55 19.86
CA ASN A 199 -6.99 11.62 18.79
C ASN A 199 -7.68 10.36 19.34
N TYR A 200 -9.00 10.37 19.45
CA TYR A 200 -9.77 9.18 19.84
C TYR A 200 -9.92 8.18 18.70
N VAL A 201 -9.80 8.62 17.45
CA VAL A 201 -9.88 7.74 16.27
C VAL A 201 -8.76 6.69 16.25
N LYS A 202 -7.62 6.99 16.87
CA LYS A 202 -6.50 6.07 17.04
C LYS A 202 -6.92 4.75 17.70
N ARG A 203 -7.87 4.77 18.64
CA ARG A 203 -8.41 3.59 19.32
C ARG A 203 -8.93 2.52 18.35
N ILE A 204 -9.48 2.94 17.20
CA ILE A 204 -10.02 2.02 16.18
C ILE A 204 -8.87 1.22 15.54
N TYR A 205 -7.76 1.89 15.26
CA TYR A 205 -6.58 1.24 14.65
C TYR A 205 -5.79 0.41 15.68
N ASP A 206 -5.74 0.85 16.93
CA ASP A 206 -4.97 0.19 18.00
C ASP A 206 -5.52 -1.21 18.37
N CYS A 207 -6.74 -1.54 17.91
CA CYS A 207 -7.31 -2.88 18.06
C CYS A 207 -6.67 -3.92 17.12
N PHE A 208 -5.92 -3.50 16.10
CA PHE A 208 -5.46 -4.38 15.04
C PHE A 208 -4.00 -4.11 14.70
N THR A 209 -3.29 -5.15 14.29
CA THR A 209 -1.94 -4.98 13.75
C THR A 209 -2.01 -4.38 12.34
N THR A 210 -0.88 -3.80 11.89
CA THR A 210 -0.74 -3.29 10.52
C THR A 210 -1.01 -4.38 9.49
N GLU A 211 -0.58 -5.61 9.77
CA GLU A 211 -0.77 -6.78 8.90
C GLU A 211 -2.25 -7.18 8.79
N GLN A 212 -3.00 -7.13 9.89
CA GLN A 212 -4.45 -7.40 9.88
C GLN A 212 -5.18 -6.38 9.02
N ILE A 213 -4.85 -5.09 9.19
CA ILE A 213 -5.42 -4.01 8.37
C ILE A 213 -5.02 -4.19 6.90
N SER A 214 -3.73 -4.50 6.61
CA SER A 214 -3.25 -4.76 5.24
C SER A 214 -4.02 -5.91 4.59
N LYS A 215 -4.21 -7.01 5.30
CA LYS A 215 -4.99 -8.15 4.80
C LYS A 215 -6.43 -7.74 4.47
N LYS A 216 -7.08 -6.97 5.34
CA LYS A 216 -8.44 -6.46 5.09
C LYS A 216 -8.47 -5.49 3.91
N ILE A 217 -7.45 -4.65 3.73
CA ILE A 217 -7.32 -3.79 2.54
C ILE A 217 -7.27 -4.64 1.27
N ALA A 218 -6.47 -5.71 1.25
CA ALA A 218 -6.40 -6.62 0.11
C ALA A 218 -7.78 -7.22 -0.24
N GLU A 219 -8.56 -7.62 0.77
CA GLU A 219 -9.92 -8.11 0.57
C GLU A 219 -10.84 -7.03 -0.05
N LEU A 220 -10.78 -5.79 0.48
CA LEU A 220 -11.63 -4.67 0.02
C LEU A 220 -11.28 -4.19 -1.39
N VAL A 221 -10.00 -4.22 -1.78
CA VAL A 221 -9.56 -3.80 -3.11
C VAL A 221 -9.58 -4.92 -4.14
N TYR A 222 -9.87 -6.17 -3.74
CA TYR A 222 -9.95 -7.27 -4.68
C TYR A 222 -10.93 -6.93 -5.81
N PRO A 223 -10.53 -7.03 -7.09
CA PRO A 223 -11.34 -6.55 -8.19
C PRO A 223 -12.58 -7.42 -8.39
N PRO A 224 -13.78 -6.83 -8.45
CA PRO A 224 -14.99 -7.60 -8.72
C PRO A 224 -15.08 -7.99 -10.20
N ASN A 225 -15.74 -9.11 -10.47
CA ASN A 225 -16.08 -9.55 -11.83
C ASN A 225 -14.88 -9.77 -12.76
N VAL A 226 -13.76 -10.27 -12.19
CA VAL A 226 -12.61 -10.73 -12.98
C VAL A 226 -12.54 -12.26 -12.99
N SER A 227 -11.97 -12.83 -14.05
CA SER A 227 -11.75 -14.30 -14.16
C SER A 227 -10.60 -14.78 -13.27
N TRP A 228 -9.66 -13.90 -12.95
CA TRP A 228 -8.52 -14.21 -12.08
C TRP A 228 -8.97 -14.64 -10.69
N LYS A 229 -8.37 -15.74 -10.20
CA LYS A 229 -8.66 -16.33 -8.88
C LYS A 229 -7.40 -16.46 -8.01
N GLY A 230 -6.33 -15.75 -8.39
CA GLY A 230 -5.09 -15.74 -7.64
C GLY A 230 -5.20 -15.00 -6.32
N GLU A 231 -4.16 -15.10 -5.53
CA GLU A 231 -4.04 -14.45 -4.23
C GLU A 231 -3.67 -12.97 -4.40
N LEU A 232 -4.32 -12.09 -3.64
CA LEU A 232 -3.96 -10.67 -3.53
C LEU A 232 -3.42 -10.38 -2.13
N GLU A 233 -2.28 -9.73 -2.09
CA GLU A 233 -1.67 -9.25 -0.85
C GLU A 233 -1.33 -7.76 -0.98
N THR A 234 -1.45 -7.01 0.11
CA THR A 234 -0.97 -5.62 0.21
C THR A 234 0.06 -5.53 1.32
N VAL A 235 1.19 -4.89 1.01
CA VAL A 235 2.30 -4.65 1.93
C VAL A 235 2.54 -3.16 2.02
N PHE A 236 2.73 -2.64 3.21
CA PHE A 236 3.00 -1.22 3.46
C PHE A 236 4.34 -1.05 4.14
N LEU A 237 5.04 0.03 3.81
CA LEU A 237 6.23 0.44 4.55
C LEU A 237 5.85 0.66 6.02
N SER A 238 6.72 0.29 6.96
CA SER A 238 6.51 0.62 8.37
C SER A 238 6.85 2.09 8.63
N ILE A 239 6.24 2.70 9.66
CA ILE A 239 6.57 4.08 10.07
C ILE A 239 8.04 4.14 10.53
N GLU A 240 8.50 3.11 11.23
CA GLU A 240 9.87 3.00 11.73
C GLU A 240 10.89 2.97 10.58
N ASP A 241 10.61 2.22 9.52
CA ASP A 241 11.51 2.15 8.37
C ASP A 241 11.44 3.42 7.51
N LEU A 242 10.29 4.08 7.44
CA LEU A 242 10.16 5.41 6.85
C LEU A 242 11.09 6.40 7.60
N HIS A 243 11.03 6.45 8.94
CA HIS A 243 11.87 7.32 9.74
C HIS A 243 13.37 7.04 9.56
N LYS A 244 13.76 5.76 9.46
CA LYS A 244 15.14 5.37 9.13
C LYS A 244 15.57 5.87 7.76
N ALA A 245 14.69 5.73 6.76
CA ALA A 245 14.99 6.10 5.37
C ALA A 245 15.14 7.61 5.20
N VAL A 246 14.20 8.41 5.75
CA VAL A 246 14.23 9.86 5.62
C VAL A 246 15.02 10.57 6.72
N LYS A 247 15.51 9.83 7.72
CA LYS A 247 16.25 10.35 8.89
C LYS A 247 15.50 11.46 9.63
N SER A 248 14.19 11.40 9.64
CA SER A 248 13.30 12.36 10.29
C SER A 248 12.02 11.65 10.72
N SER A 249 11.43 12.11 11.84
CA SER A 249 10.12 11.69 12.31
C SER A 249 9.05 12.78 12.13
N SER A 250 9.41 13.94 11.56
CA SER A 250 8.44 14.99 11.30
C SER A 250 7.65 14.73 10.02
N GLY A 251 6.37 15.12 10.02
CA GLY A 251 5.52 15.01 8.84
C GLY A 251 4.80 13.67 8.68
N ASP A 252 4.79 12.83 9.70
CA ASP A 252 4.22 11.48 9.65
C ASP A 252 2.76 11.38 10.16
N TRP A 253 2.11 12.50 10.44
CA TRP A 253 0.74 12.53 11.01
C TRP A 253 -0.32 11.80 10.17
N PHE A 254 -0.12 11.67 8.86
CA PHE A 254 -0.98 10.86 8.01
C PHE A 254 -1.02 9.39 8.42
N PHE A 255 0.05 8.92 9.05
CA PHE A 255 0.28 7.52 9.43
C PHE A 255 0.12 7.33 10.94
N SER A 256 0.74 8.20 11.75
CA SER A 256 0.78 8.12 13.21
C SER A 256 -0.45 8.72 13.90
N GLY A 257 -1.08 9.72 13.26
CA GLY A 257 -2.14 10.53 13.86
C GLY A 257 -1.65 11.55 14.90
N ASP A 258 -0.33 11.75 14.98
CA ASP A 258 0.30 12.70 15.89
C ASP A 258 0.51 14.03 15.15
N TYR A 259 -0.50 14.89 15.21
CA TYR A 259 -0.51 16.13 14.46
C TYR A 259 0.45 17.17 15.01
N PRO A 260 1.19 17.89 14.15
CA PRO A 260 2.14 18.92 14.56
C PRO A 260 1.45 20.19 15.11
N THR A 261 0.16 20.34 14.84
CA THR A 261 -0.64 21.49 15.26
C THR A 261 -1.96 21.06 15.88
N PRO A 262 -2.49 21.78 16.87
CA PRO A 262 -3.80 21.49 17.44
C PRO A 262 -4.95 21.49 16.42
N GLY A 263 -4.83 22.27 15.34
CA GLY A 263 -5.81 22.30 14.26
C GLY A 263 -6.02 20.96 13.57
N GLY A 264 -4.97 20.13 13.48
CA GLY A 264 -5.07 18.78 12.93
C GLY A 264 -6.00 17.87 13.73
N TYR A 265 -5.97 17.96 15.05
CA TYR A 265 -6.90 17.20 15.91
C TYR A 265 -8.35 17.66 15.73
N LYS A 266 -8.58 18.95 15.53
CA LYS A 266 -9.91 19.48 15.21
C LYS A 266 -10.43 18.94 13.89
N VAL A 267 -9.59 18.94 12.85
CA VAL A 267 -9.93 18.39 11.52
C VAL A 267 -10.28 16.89 11.63
N LEU A 268 -9.43 16.11 12.29
CA LEU A 268 -9.67 14.67 12.48
C LEU A 268 -10.97 14.40 13.25
N ASN A 269 -11.17 15.14 14.36
CA ASN A 269 -12.36 15.00 15.18
C ASN A 269 -13.63 15.22 14.36
N ARG A 270 -13.67 16.29 13.60
CA ARG A 270 -14.79 16.63 12.73
C ARG A 270 -14.98 15.64 11.58
N ALA A 271 -13.89 15.19 11.00
CA ALA A 271 -13.93 14.17 9.92
C ALA A 271 -14.57 12.86 10.40
N TYR A 272 -14.29 12.45 11.65
CA TYR A 272 -14.92 11.26 12.23
C TYR A 272 -16.39 11.48 12.56
N ILE A 273 -16.76 12.62 13.13
CA ILE A 273 -18.17 12.99 13.39
C ILE A 273 -18.96 12.96 12.06
N ASN A 274 -18.46 13.65 11.03
CA ASN A 274 -19.09 13.68 9.72
C ASN A 274 -19.26 12.26 9.12
N TYR A 275 -18.23 11.42 9.24
CA TYR A 275 -18.32 10.04 8.79
C TYR A 275 -19.44 9.27 9.51
N PHE A 276 -19.52 9.36 10.83
CA PHE A 276 -20.49 8.64 11.62
C PHE A 276 -21.92 9.12 11.38
N GLU A 277 -22.10 10.41 11.13
CA GLU A 277 -23.39 11.04 10.81
C GLU A 277 -23.76 10.98 9.31
N HIS A 278 -22.96 10.29 8.49
CA HIS A 278 -23.14 10.20 7.03
C HIS A 278 -23.22 11.57 6.31
N LYS A 279 -22.50 12.55 6.82
CA LYS A 279 -22.40 13.88 6.20
C LYS A 279 -21.28 13.90 5.15
N GLU A 280 -21.61 14.30 3.94
CA GLU A 280 -20.61 14.55 2.88
C GLU A 280 -20.07 15.97 2.99
N GLY A 281 -18.80 16.17 2.65
CA GLY A 281 -18.18 17.47 2.53
C GLY A 281 -16.93 17.68 3.39
N ARG A 282 -16.26 18.81 3.11
CA ARG A 282 -15.00 19.18 3.79
C ARG A 282 -15.25 19.47 5.27
N SER A 283 -14.33 18.99 6.11
CA SER A 283 -14.26 19.32 7.52
C SER A 283 -13.60 20.69 7.68
N SER A 284 -14.36 21.77 7.48
CA SER A 284 -13.89 23.16 7.70
C SER A 284 -14.05 23.57 9.16
#